data_6a6badf3dc9889f18d7c4ef31d46708a
#
_entry.id   6a6badf3dc9889f18d7c4ef31d46708a
#
_cell.length_a   1.000
_cell.length_b   1.000
_cell.length_c   1.000
_cell.angle_alpha   90.00
_cell.angle_beta   90.00
_cell.angle_gamma   90.00
#
_symmetry.space_group_name_H-M   'P 1'
#
loop_
_entity.id
_entity.type
_entity.pdbx_description
1 polymer ?
#
loop_
_entity_poly.entity_id
_entity_poly.type
_entity_poly.pdbx_seq_one_letter_code
_entity_poly.pdbx_strand_id
1 'polypeptide(L)'
;MKSIKSVLYLAIVFIFLSCSKEDGKIDFTFLQLNDVYEIAPIQGGEFGGMARVETVHQQLLQENKNTMLVMAGDFLNPSLLGTVTYNGERIRGKQMVETMNAMNFDLVAFGNHEFDLSANDLQKRLDESNFNWITSNVLENKDGKTVPFSNKNNKVSETFIKEFTD
;
A
#
# COMPACT_ATOMS: atom_id res chain seq x y z
N MET A 1 -25.61 51.48 -30.64
CA MET A 1 -26.14 50.21 -30.05
C MET A 1 -25.30 48.98 -30.33
N LYS A 2 -24.61 48.83 -31.48
CA LYS A 2 -23.73 47.66 -31.75
C LYS A 2 -22.47 47.59 -30.87
N SER A 3 -21.88 48.75 -30.53
CA SER A 3 -20.64 48.84 -29.72
C SER A 3 -20.84 48.39 -28.27
N ILE A 4 -21.97 48.74 -27.64
CA ILE A 4 -22.26 48.38 -26.23
C ILE A 4 -22.47 46.89 -26.06
N LYS A 5 -23.10 46.21 -27.03
CA LYS A 5 -23.30 44.78 -27.00
C LYS A 5 -21.96 44.01 -27.12
N SER A 6 -21.01 44.49 -27.95
CA SER A 6 -19.68 43.89 -28.08
C SER A 6 -18.84 44.05 -26.83
N VAL A 7 -18.92 45.20 -26.14
CA VAL A 7 -18.21 45.44 -24.87
C VAL A 7 -18.79 44.55 -23.75
N LEU A 8 -20.12 44.37 -23.73
CA LEU A 8 -20.78 43.50 -22.75
C LEU A 8 -20.41 42.02 -22.96
N TYR A 9 -20.31 41.54 -24.20
CA TYR A 9 -19.84 40.16 -24.50
C TYR A 9 -18.37 39.98 -24.10
N LEU A 10 -17.51 40.96 -24.32
CA LEU A 10 -16.09 40.90 -23.92
C LEU A 10 -15.94 40.84 -22.38
N ALA A 11 -16.76 41.62 -21.65
CA ALA A 11 -16.77 41.61 -20.19
C ALA A 11 -17.25 40.28 -19.61
N ILE A 12 -18.25 39.63 -20.23
CA ILE A 12 -18.75 38.32 -19.79
C ILE A 12 -17.69 37.21 -20.02
N VAL A 13 -16.94 37.26 -21.11
CA VAL A 13 -15.86 36.30 -21.39
C VAL A 13 -14.73 36.40 -20.35
N PHE A 14 -14.42 37.61 -19.86
CA PHE A 14 -13.40 37.80 -18.81
C PHE A 14 -13.81 37.26 -17.42
N ILE A 15 -15.10 37.18 -17.13
CA ILE A 15 -15.59 36.64 -15.85
C ILE A 15 -15.37 35.12 -15.75
N PHE A 16 -15.35 34.41 -16.88
CA PHE A 16 -15.08 32.96 -16.94
C PHE A 16 -13.58 32.60 -16.90
N LEU A 17 -12.69 33.57 -16.97
CA LEU A 17 -11.23 33.41 -16.82
C LEU A 17 -10.75 33.65 -15.40
N SER A 18 -11.64 33.66 -14.40
CA SER A 18 -11.26 33.67 -13.00
C SER A 18 -10.60 32.32 -12.70
N CYS A 19 -9.29 32.26 -12.78
CA CYS A 19 -8.48 31.18 -12.24
C CYS A 19 -8.90 30.99 -10.77
N SER A 20 -9.48 29.85 -10.45
CA SER A 20 -9.57 29.46 -9.04
C SER A 20 -8.13 29.44 -8.52
N LYS A 21 -7.80 30.30 -7.58
CA LYS A 21 -6.57 30.16 -6.82
C LYS A 21 -6.66 28.77 -6.16
N GLU A 22 -5.80 27.87 -6.59
CA GLU A 22 -5.57 26.68 -5.81
C GLU A 22 -5.21 27.14 -4.39
N ASP A 23 -5.90 26.62 -3.40
CA ASP A 23 -5.71 27.05 -2.00
C ASP A 23 -4.40 26.48 -1.39
N GLY A 24 -3.58 25.81 -2.19
CA GLY A 24 -2.32 25.20 -1.81
C GLY A 24 -2.48 24.02 -0.85
N LYS A 25 -3.68 23.43 -0.80
CA LYS A 25 -3.96 22.24 -0.01
C LYS A 25 -3.93 21.01 -0.90
N ILE A 26 -3.29 19.97 -0.39
CA ILE A 26 -3.27 18.66 -1.00
C ILE A 26 -3.98 17.70 -0.06
N ASP A 27 -5.08 17.12 -0.51
CA ASP A 27 -5.79 16.08 0.21
C ASP A 27 -5.18 14.72 -0.16
N PHE A 28 -4.95 13.87 0.84
CA PHE A 28 -4.50 12.51 0.65
C PHE A 28 -5.28 11.54 1.54
N THR A 29 -5.35 10.28 1.12
CA THR A 29 -6.10 9.22 1.80
C THR A 29 -5.16 8.08 2.16
N PHE A 30 -5.22 7.59 3.40
CA PHE A 30 -4.61 6.33 3.79
C PHE A 30 -5.68 5.26 3.98
N LEU A 31 -5.55 4.15 3.24
CA LEU A 31 -6.24 2.90 3.53
C LEU A 31 -5.25 1.97 4.24
N GLN A 32 -5.37 1.89 5.57
CA GLN A 32 -4.49 1.08 6.40
C GLN A 32 -5.17 -0.21 6.82
N LEU A 33 -4.38 -1.31 6.75
CA LEU A 33 -4.71 -2.61 7.31
C LEU A 33 -3.63 -3.05 8.29
N ASN A 34 -3.98 -3.97 9.19
CA ASN A 34 -3.08 -4.72 10.07
C ASN A 34 -3.75 -6.04 10.47
N ASP A 35 -2.96 -7.02 10.91
CA ASP A 35 -3.46 -8.32 11.40
C ASP A 35 -4.33 -9.07 10.36
N VAL A 36 -3.91 -9.06 9.11
CA VAL A 36 -4.63 -9.73 8.01
C VAL A 36 -3.95 -11.07 7.70
N TYR A 37 -4.47 -12.14 8.25
CA TYR A 37 -3.86 -13.46 8.13
C TYR A 37 -4.42 -14.32 6.99
N GLU A 38 -5.63 -14.01 6.51
CA GLU A 38 -6.31 -14.78 5.48
C GLU A 38 -6.68 -13.92 4.27
N ILE A 39 -6.40 -14.44 3.07
CA ILE A 39 -6.78 -13.77 1.81
C ILE A 39 -8.25 -13.92 1.48
N ALA A 40 -8.85 -15.04 1.89
CA ALA A 40 -10.27 -15.33 1.69
C ALA A 40 -11.14 -14.72 2.79
N PRO A 41 -12.43 -14.45 2.50
CA PRO A 41 -13.37 -14.09 3.54
C PRO A 41 -13.54 -15.22 4.56
N ILE A 42 -13.79 -14.85 5.82
CA ILE A 42 -14.02 -15.77 6.94
C ILE A 42 -15.50 -15.86 7.29
N GLN A 43 -15.85 -16.77 8.21
CA GLN A 43 -17.22 -17.01 8.69
C GLN A 43 -18.24 -17.21 7.54
N GLY A 44 -17.94 -18.17 6.65
CA GLY A 44 -18.83 -18.47 5.53
C GLY A 44 -18.89 -17.40 4.44
N GLY A 45 -17.95 -16.48 4.42
CA GLY A 45 -17.87 -15.40 3.43
C GLY A 45 -18.47 -14.06 3.90
N GLU A 46 -18.88 -13.96 5.17
CA GLU A 46 -19.50 -12.73 5.68
C GLU A 46 -18.51 -11.61 5.92
N PHE A 47 -17.30 -11.91 6.43
CA PHE A 47 -16.34 -10.91 6.88
C PHE A 47 -14.99 -11.02 6.19
N GLY A 48 -14.30 -9.89 6.07
CA GLY A 48 -12.93 -9.80 5.55
C GLY A 48 -12.80 -10.14 4.07
N GLY A 49 -11.59 -10.58 3.69
CA GLY A 49 -11.22 -10.95 2.33
C GLY A 49 -10.55 -9.81 1.56
N MET A 50 -9.35 -10.09 1.05
CA MET A 50 -8.52 -9.10 0.35
C MET A 50 -9.17 -8.54 -0.92
N ALA A 51 -10.02 -9.31 -1.61
CA ALA A 51 -10.77 -8.82 -2.76
C ALA A 51 -11.74 -7.68 -2.40
N ARG A 52 -12.35 -7.71 -1.20
CA ARG A 52 -13.19 -6.60 -0.72
C ARG A 52 -12.37 -5.38 -0.37
N VAL A 53 -11.20 -5.58 0.22
CA VAL A 53 -10.24 -4.48 0.47
C VAL A 53 -9.86 -3.81 -0.82
N GLU A 54 -9.53 -4.59 -1.87
CA GLU A 54 -9.22 -4.04 -3.18
C GLU A 54 -10.38 -3.26 -3.78
N THR A 55 -11.63 -3.72 -3.61
CA THR A 55 -12.81 -2.97 -4.05
C THR A 55 -12.88 -1.59 -3.39
N VAL A 56 -12.66 -1.52 -2.07
CA VAL A 56 -12.62 -0.25 -1.33
C VAL A 56 -11.44 0.62 -1.78
N HIS A 57 -10.27 0.02 -1.99
CA HIS A 57 -9.08 0.72 -2.49
C HIS A 57 -9.35 1.38 -3.84
N GLN A 58 -9.94 0.65 -4.78
CA GLN A 58 -10.28 1.19 -6.10
C GLN A 58 -11.33 2.32 -6.02
N GLN A 59 -12.31 2.25 -5.12
CA GLN A 59 -13.27 3.34 -4.88
C GLN A 59 -12.55 4.58 -4.34
N LEU A 60 -11.68 4.44 -3.35
CA LEU A 60 -10.92 5.55 -2.79
C LEU A 60 -9.97 6.20 -3.82
N LEU A 61 -9.35 5.40 -4.69
CA LEU A 61 -8.53 5.90 -5.81
C LEU A 61 -9.34 6.71 -6.83
N GLN A 62 -10.60 6.36 -7.04
CA GLN A 62 -11.51 7.14 -7.90
C GLN A 62 -11.91 8.47 -7.26
N GLU A 63 -12.06 8.51 -5.93
CA GLU A 63 -12.37 9.71 -5.16
C GLU A 63 -11.15 10.62 -5.01
N ASN A 64 -9.99 10.02 -4.74
CA ASN A 64 -8.72 10.75 -4.54
C ASN A 64 -7.54 9.93 -5.10
N LYS A 65 -6.92 10.44 -6.16
CA LYS A 65 -5.70 9.84 -6.76
C LYS A 65 -4.52 9.73 -5.78
N ASN A 66 -4.50 10.60 -4.75
CA ASN A 66 -3.49 10.61 -3.69
C ASN A 66 -3.86 9.62 -2.56
N THR A 67 -4.31 8.43 -2.91
CA THR A 67 -4.60 7.34 -1.97
C THR A 67 -3.40 6.42 -1.83
N MET A 68 -3.05 6.05 -0.61
CA MET A 68 -2.04 5.05 -0.28
C MET A 68 -2.68 3.85 0.39
N LEU A 69 -2.29 2.66 -0.06
CA LEU A 69 -2.64 1.38 0.55
C LEU A 69 -1.46 0.88 1.38
N VAL A 70 -1.65 0.73 2.70
CA VAL A 70 -0.58 0.41 3.63
C VAL A 70 -0.93 -0.77 4.54
N MET A 71 0.08 -1.56 4.92
CA MET A 71 -0.03 -2.68 5.85
C MET A 71 0.85 -2.42 7.08
N ALA A 72 0.25 -2.34 8.24
CA ALA A 72 0.94 -2.11 9.50
C ALA A 72 1.34 -3.42 10.23
N GLY A 73 1.81 -4.39 9.48
CA GLY A 73 2.35 -5.66 9.97
C GLY A 73 1.32 -6.77 10.22
N ASP A 74 1.85 -7.92 10.62
CA ASP A 74 1.12 -9.14 11.00
C ASP A 74 0.23 -9.71 9.88
N PHE A 75 0.85 -10.09 8.78
CA PHE A 75 0.15 -10.62 7.61
C PHE A 75 0.79 -11.88 7.00
N LEU A 76 2.05 -12.19 7.32
CA LEU A 76 2.71 -13.38 6.79
C LEU A 76 2.35 -14.66 7.57
N ASN A 77 2.07 -14.52 8.87
CA ASN A 77 1.74 -15.61 9.79
C ASN A 77 0.86 -15.06 10.95
N PRO A 78 -0.02 -15.88 11.57
CA PRO A 78 -0.38 -17.23 11.19
C PRO A 78 -1.42 -17.27 10.06
N SER A 79 -1.32 -18.27 9.16
CA SER A 79 -2.34 -18.57 8.17
C SER A 79 -2.45 -20.08 7.96
N LEU A 80 -3.65 -20.59 7.77
CA LEU A 80 -3.87 -21.98 7.43
C LEU A 80 -3.16 -22.32 6.10
N LEU A 81 -3.24 -21.47 5.10
CA LEU A 81 -2.55 -21.64 3.81
C LEU A 81 -1.03 -21.65 3.99
N GLY A 82 -0.49 -20.92 4.95
CA GLY A 82 0.94 -20.93 5.26
C GLY A 82 1.50 -22.29 5.67
N THR A 83 0.64 -23.21 6.16
CA THR A 83 1.02 -24.56 6.56
C THR A 83 1.02 -25.56 5.39
N VAL A 84 0.41 -25.20 4.27
CA VAL A 84 0.27 -26.07 3.08
C VAL A 84 1.60 -26.15 2.33
N THR A 85 1.89 -27.32 1.78
CA THR A 85 3.04 -27.53 0.87
C THR A 85 2.55 -27.46 -0.58
N TYR A 86 3.22 -26.62 -1.37
CA TYR A 86 2.98 -26.49 -2.80
C TYR A 86 4.33 -26.55 -3.54
N ASN A 87 4.42 -27.39 -4.57
CA ASN A 87 5.67 -27.61 -5.33
C ASN A 87 6.89 -27.98 -4.45
N GLY A 88 6.65 -28.73 -3.36
CA GLY A 88 7.71 -29.19 -2.47
C GLY A 88 8.13 -28.20 -1.36
N GLU A 89 7.59 -26.99 -1.34
CA GLU A 89 7.87 -25.99 -0.32
C GLU A 89 6.59 -25.56 0.42
N ARG A 90 6.72 -25.22 1.70
CA ARG A 90 5.61 -24.61 2.45
C ARG A 90 5.37 -23.19 1.99
N ILE A 91 4.11 -22.80 1.87
CA ILE A 91 3.69 -21.49 1.36
C ILE A 91 4.18 -20.33 2.25
N ARG A 92 3.99 -20.43 3.58
CA ARG A 92 4.56 -19.51 4.59
C ARG A 92 4.49 -18.03 4.21
N GLY A 93 3.28 -17.52 4.01
CA GLY A 93 3.02 -16.11 3.70
C GLY A 93 3.15 -15.73 2.23
N LYS A 94 3.63 -16.62 1.35
CA LYS A 94 3.76 -16.32 -0.09
C LYS A 94 2.44 -15.91 -0.73
N GLN A 95 1.33 -16.58 -0.36
CA GLN A 95 -0.01 -16.26 -0.85
C GLN A 95 -0.41 -14.80 -0.58
N MET A 96 -0.03 -14.27 0.60
CA MET A 96 -0.33 -12.91 0.96
C MET A 96 0.55 -11.93 0.18
N VAL A 97 1.84 -12.19 0.06
CA VAL A 97 2.76 -11.36 -0.74
C VAL A 97 2.30 -11.28 -2.20
N GLU A 98 1.92 -12.39 -2.82
CA GLU A 98 1.40 -12.42 -4.19
C GLU A 98 0.10 -11.60 -4.32
N THR A 99 -0.81 -11.72 -3.35
CA THR A 99 -2.05 -10.94 -3.30
C THR A 99 -1.76 -9.43 -3.15
N MET A 100 -0.89 -9.07 -2.22
CA MET A 100 -0.52 -7.67 -1.97
C MET A 100 0.23 -7.05 -3.17
N ASN A 101 1.05 -7.83 -3.85
CA ASN A 101 1.69 -7.41 -5.11
C ASN A 101 0.65 -7.10 -6.19
N ALA A 102 -0.38 -7.95 -6.33
CA ALA A 102 -1.46 -7.74 -7.29
C ALA A 102 -2.34 -6.52 -6.96
N MET A 103 -2.48 -6.19 -5.67
CA MET A 103 -3.22 -5.02 -5.19
C MET A 103 -2.39 -3.73 -5.20
N ASN A 104 -1.09 -3.79 -5.55
CA ASN A 104 -0.17 -2.64 -5.57
C ASN A 104 -0.06 -1.91 -4.22
N PHE A 105 0.17 -2.65 -3.13
CA PHE A 105 0.48 -2.02 -1.84
C PHE A 105 1.65 -1.04 -1.97
N ASP A 106 1.53 0.13 -1.36
CA ASP A 106 2.56 1.17 -1.38
C ASP A 106 3.65 0.92 -0.34
N LEU A 107 3.23 0.63 0.90
CA LEU A 107 4.12 0.58 2.06
C LEU A 107 3.66 -0.45 3.08
N VAL A 108 4.63 -1.16 3.64
CA VAL A 108 4.40 -2.23 4.62
C VAL A 108 5.39 -2.07 5.78
N ALA A 109 4.91 -2.22 7.00
CA ALA A 109 5.76 -2.32 8.18
C ALA A 109 5.84 -3.78 8.67
N PHE A 110 6.88 -4.11 9.43
CA PHE A 110 6.93 -5.38 10.16
C PHE A 110 6.02 -5.31 11.40
N GLY A 111 5.24 -6.36 11.61
CA GLY A 111 4.67 -6.69 12.91
C GLY A 111 5.49 -7.76 13.62
N ASN A 112 5.01 -8.29 14.72
CA ASN A 112 5.73 -9.33 15.45
C ASN A 112 5.57 -10.72 14.80
N HIS A 113 4.49 -10.98 14.10
CA HIS A 113 4.21 -12.27 13.47
C HIS A 113 4.99 -12.53 12.16
N GLU A 114 5.58 -11.52 11.55
CA GLU A 114 6.56 -11.71 10.48
C GLU A 114 7.77 -12.51 10.96
N PHE A 115 8.15 -12.37 12.25
CA PHE A 115 9.29 -13.04 12.88
C PHE A 115 8.97 -14.46 13.39
N ASP A 116 7.75 -14.94 13.25
CA ASP A 116 7.41 -16.36 13.44
C ASP A 116 7.94 -17.23 12.28
N LEU A 117 8.25 -16.63 11.14
CA LEU A 117 8.89 -17.30 10.04
C LEU A 117 10.39 -17.54 10.35
N SER A 118 10.96 -18.57 9.73
CA SER A 118 12.42 -18.69 9.71
C SER A 118 13.04 -17.49 8.97
N ALA A 119 14.27 -17.10 9.32
CA ALA A 119 14.97 -16.00 8.65
C ALA A 119 15.03 -16.20 7.11
N ASN A 120 15.21 -17.47 6.66
CA ASN A 120 15.23 -17.80 5.25
C ASN A 120 13.85 -17.63 4.57
N ASP A 121 12.77 -18.02 5.24
CA ASP A 121 11.42 -17.83 4.69
C ASP A 121 11.03 -16.35 4.66
N LEU A 122 11.35 -15.58 5.72
CA LEU A 122 11.14 -14.15 5.74
C LEU A 122 11.92 -13.46 4.62
N GLN A 123 13.19 -13.81 4.41
CA GLN A 123 13.98 -13.25 3.32
C GLN A 123 13.35 -13.55 1.94
N LYS A 124 12.82 -14.76 1.73
CA LYS A 124 12.08 -15.08 0.50
C LYS A 124 10.88 -14.14 0.31
N ARG A 125 10.09 -13.88 1.37
CA ARG A 125 8.94 -12.96 1.29
C ARG A 125 9.35 -11.54 0.99
N LEU A 126 10.43 -11.06 1.61
CA LEU A 126 11.01 -9.76 1.29
C LEU A 126 11.43 -9.67 -0.18
N ASP A 127 12.10 -10.70 -0.69
CA ASP A 127 12.59 -10.74 -2.08
C ASP A 127 11.49 -10.88 -3.13
N GLU A 128 10.34 -11.45 -2.78
CA GLU A 128 9.16 -11.60 -3.63
C GLU A 128 8.27 -10.36 -3.64
N SER A 129 8.47 -9.43 -2.68
CA SER A 129 7.63 -8.24 -2.54
C SER A 129 7.96 -7.18 -3.59
N ASN A 130 6.92 -6.60 -4.21
CA ASN A 130 7.00 -5.47 -5.11
C ASN A 130 6.70 -4.13 -4.43
N PHE A 131 6.22 -4.16 -3.18
CA PHE A 131 5.94 -2.99 -2.34
C PHE A 131 7.15 -2.61 -1.49
N ASN A 132 7.10 -1.41 -0.90
CA ASN A 132 8.16 -0.91 -0.02
C ASN A 132 7.94 -1.43 1.41
N TRP A 133 9.03 -1.80 2.09
CA TRP A 133 9.05 -2.11 3.52
C TRP A 133 9.69 -0.96 4.29
N ILE A 134 9.12 -0.63 5.44
CA ILE A 134 9.68 0.38 6.33
C ILE A 134 10.00 -0.24 7.69
N THR A 135 11.21 0.02 8.17
CA THR A 135 11.64 -0.31 9.53
C THR A 135 12.79 0.59 9.96
N SER A 136 12.59 1.37 11.01
CA SER A 136 13.61 2.25 11.58
C SER A 136 14.24 1.69 12.86
N ASN A 137 13.63 0.68 13.49
CA ASN A 137 14.01 0.16 14.80
C ASN A 137 14.16 -1.36 14.86
N VAL A 138 13.89 -2.07 13.77
CA VAL A 138 14.04 -3.53 13.69
C VAL A 138 15.21 -3.84 12.75
N LEU A 139 16.17 -4.59 13.25
CA LEU A 139 17.39 -4.93 12.54
C LEU A 139 17.58 -6.45 12.54
N GLU A 140 18.26 -6.95 11.52
CA GLU A 140 18.59 -8.35 11.40
C GLU A 140 19.90 -8.66 12.14
N ASN A 141 19.96 -9.81 12.82
CA ASN A 141 21.22 -10.32 13.39
C ASN A 141 21.84 -11.32 12.41
N LYS A 142 22.87 -10.91 11.70
CA LYS A 142 23.67 -11.79 10.84
C LYS A 142 25.03 -12.06 11.49
N ASP A 143 25.26 -13.31 11.89
CA ASP A 143 26.54 -13.74 12.48
C ASP A 143 27.01 -12.89 13.66
N GLY A 144 26.07 -12.50 14.53
CA GLY A 144 26.33 -11.66 15.70
C GLY A 144 26.49 -10.15 15.38
N LYS A 145 26.25 -9.73 14.16
CA LYS A 145 26.24 -8.32 13.77
C LYS A 145 24.82 -7.88 13.46
N THR A 146 24.45 -6.72 13.98
CA THR A 146 23.17 -6.08 13.69
C THR A 146 23.28 -5.30 12.40
N VAL A 147 22.43 -5.62 11.42
CA VAL A 147 22.41 -4.99 10.09
C VAL A 147 20.97 -4.63 9.70
N PRO A 148 20.75 -3.61 8.87
CA PRO A 148 19.44 -3.33 8.32
C PRO A 148 18.92 -4.50 7.49
N PHE A 149 17.60 -4.72 7.53
CA PHE A 149 16.95 -5.63 6.57
C PHE A 149 17.14 -5.11 5.15
N SER A 150 17.24 -6.03 4.20
CA SER A 150 17.35 -5.71 2.79
C SER A 150 16.62 -6.74 1.95
N ASN A 151 16.26 -6.37 0.73
CA ASN A 151 15.75 -7.31 -0.28
C ASN A 151 16.42 -7.06 -1.63
N LYS A 152 16.26 -8.00 -2.56
CA LYS A 152 16.85 -7.91 -3.90
C LYS A 152 16.40 -6.71 -4.72
N ASN A 153 15.26 -6.11 -4.36
CA ASN A 153 14.65 -4.98 -5.08
C ASN A 153 15.03 -3.62 -4.46
N ASN A 154 15.84 -3.58 -3.38
CA ASN A 154 16.21 -2.38 -2.61
C ASN A 154 14.97 -1.61 -2.10
N LYS A 155 13.94 -2.32 -1.68
CA LYS A 155 12.67 -1.76 -1.21
C LYS A 155 12.47 -1.88 0.32
N VAL A 156 13.55 -2.04 1.07
CA VAL A 156 13.53 -1.96 2.55
C VAL A 156 14.30 -0.72 2.98
N SER A 157 13.69 0.15 3.76
CA SER A 157 14.29 1.42 4.17
C SER A 157 13.88 1.83 5.59
N GLU A 158 14.64 2.73 6.19
CA GLU A 158 14.32 3.31 7.52
C GLU A 158 13.26 4.40 7.43
N THR A 159 13.14 5.02 6.26
CA THR A 159 12.18 6.10 5.99
C THR A 159 11.57 5.93 4.61
N PHE A 160 10.35 6.41 4.43
CA PHE A 160 9.67 6.42 3.15
C PHE A 160 9.13 7.82 2.87
N ILE A 161 9.36 8.32 1.67
CA ILE A 161 8.87 9.62 1.21
C ILE A 161 7.92 9.38 0.04
N LYS A 162 6.71 9.86 0.15
CA LYS A 162 5.70 9.88 -0.92
C LYS A 162 5.43 11.32 -1.31
N GLU A 163 5.56 11.61 -2.59
CA GLU A 163 5.15 12.89 -3.15
C GLU A 163 3.70 12.77 -3.63
N PHE A 164 2.87 13.71 -3.20
CA PHE A 164 1.49 13.88 -3.67
C PHE A 164 1.43 15.07 -4.61
N THR A 165 0.54 14.99 -5.59
CA THR A 165 0.36 16.04 -6.60
C THR A 165 -1.06 16.59 -6.56
N ASP A 166 -1.19 17.85 -6.93
CA ASP A 166 -2.48 18.51 -7.14
C ASP A 166 -3.30 17.89 -8.29
#